data_1902ae523a09df7d40dbfa9e4b300d4e
#
_entry.id   1902ae523a09df7d40dbfa9e4b300d4e
#
_cell.length_a   1.000
_cell.length_b   1.000
_cell.length_c   1.000
_cell.angle_alpha   90.00
_cell.angle_beta   90.00
_cell.angle_gamma   90.00
#
_symmetry.space_group_name_H-M   'P 1'
#
loop_
_entity.id
_entity.type
_entity.pdbx_description
1 polymer ?
#
loop_
_entity_poly.entity_id
_entity_poly.type
_entity_poly.pdbx_seq_one_letter_code
_entity_poly.pdbx_strand_id
1 'polypeptide(L)'
;KDNNIDLVCVTSPITPSSKKRLGIEEAYRKLRLIFDELGVRYYDFNLCLQEVLETKDTDFIDKEGHMGGELAYRYSAVLAEVLEEDEKKTLDTSDYFYDTYEKMYQSIGE
;
A
#
# COMPACT_ATOMS: atom_id res chain seq x y z
N LYS A 1 -18.56 9.16 10.77
CA LYS A 1 -19.36 10.03 9.93
C LYS A 1 -20.15 11.02 10.72
N ASP A 2 -20.94 10.51 11.65
CA ASP A 2 -21.78 11.38 12.46
C ASP A 2 -20.95 12.38 13.24
N ASN A 3 -19.69 12.08 13.46
CA ASN A 3 -18.76 12.93 14.21
C ASN A 3 -17.82 13.71 13.31
N ASN A 4 -18.12 13.76 12.02
CA ASN A 4 -17.27 14.43 11.02
C ASN A 4 -15.87 13.85 10.97
N ILE A 5 -15.75 12.56 11.27
CA ILE A 5 -14.46 11.86 11.17
C ILE A 5 -14.32 11.31 9.77
N ASP A 6 -13.19 11.63 9.15
CA ASP A 6 -12.86 11.12 7.81
C ASP A 6 -11.91 9.95 7.96
N LEU A 7 -12.40 8.74 7.66
CA LEU A 7 -11.65 7.52 7.88
C LEU A 7 -11.02 7.02 6.59
N VAL A 8 -9.70 6.82 6.62
CA VAL A 8 -8.96 6.23 5.52
C VAL A 8 -8.18 5.05 6.10
N CYS A 9 -8.28 3.90 5.43
CA CYS A 9 -7.57 2.70 5.86
C CYS A 9 -6.44 2.40 4.90
N VAL A 10 -5.33 1.92 5.43
CA VAL A 10 -4.18 1.58 4.59
C VAL A 10 -3.60 0.24 5.02
N THR A 11 -2.95 -0.44 4.08
CA THR A 11 -2.13 -1.60 4.36
C THR A 11 -0.69 -1.20 4.06
N SER A 12 0.20 -1.37 5.04
CA SER A 12 1.63 -1.09 4.82
C SER A 12 2.26 -2.24 4.04
N PRO A 13 3.35 -1.97 3.29
CA PRO A 13 3.97 -3.02 2.50
C PRO A 13 4.67 -4.08 3.36
N ILE A 14 4.74 -5.29 2.83
CA ILE A 14 5.52 -6.38 3.43
C ILE A 14 6.71 -6.67 2.52
N THR A 15 7.57 -7.59 2.96
CA THR A 15 8.78 -7.91 2.18
C THR A 15 8.39 -8.36 0.77
N PRO A 16 9.15 -7.94 -0.25
CA PRO A 16 8.83 -8.35 -1.63
C PRO A 16 8.76 -9.86 -1.80
N SER A 17 9.67 -10.62 -1.18
CA SER A 17 9.65 -12.06 -1.33
C SER A 17 8.42 -12.69 -0.67
N SER A 18 7.88 -12.07 0.37
CA SER A 18 6.69 -12.60 1.03
C SER A 18 5.42 -12.33 0.25
N LYS A 19 5.36 -11.27 -0.53
CA LYS A 19 4.15 -10.92 -1.27
C LYS A 19 3.68 -12.08 -2.13
N LYS A 20 4.60 -12.69 -2.88
CA LYS A 20 4.24 -13.77 -3.78
C LYS A 20 4.11 -15.09 -3.03
N ARG A 21 5.04 -15.36 -2.11
CA ARG A 21 5.08 -16.63 -1.41
C ARG A 21 3.84 -16.88 -0.57
N LEU A 22 3.31 -15.84 0.05
CA LEU A 22 2.17 -15.99 0.97
C LEU A 22 0.83 -15.88 0.28
N GLY A 23 0.80 -15.56 -1.02
CA GLY A 23 -0.47 -15.43 -1.73
C GLY A 23 -1.36 -14.38 -1.14
N ILE A 24 -0.81 -13.24 -0.79
CA ILE A 24 -1.55 -12.19 -0.09
C ILE A 24 -2.59 -11.52 -0.97
N GLU A 25 -2.50 -11.71 -2.27
CA GLU A 25 -3.36 -11.01 -3.22
C GLU A 25 -4.82 -11.20 -2.91
N GLU A 26 -5.23 -12.43 -2.63
CA GLU A 26 -6.64 -12.72 -2.38
C GLU A 26 -7.10 -12.06 -1.09
N ALA A 27 -6.28 -12.08 -0.04
CA ALA A 27 -6.65 -11.49 1.24
C ALA A 27 -6.88 -9.99 1.10
N TYR A 28 -5.98 -9.30 0.40
CA TYR A 28 -6.11 -7.85 0.28
C TYR A 28 -7.18 -7.46 -0.72
N ARG A 29 -7.47 -8.33 -1.69
CA ARG A 29 -8.59 -8.09 -2.58
C ARG A 29 -9.92 -8.16 -1.81
N LYS A 30 -10.02 -9.12 -0.88
CA LYS A 30 -11.21 -9.21 -0.03
C LYS A 30 -11.34 -8.00 0.89
N LEU A 31 -10.23 -7.53 1.45
CA LEU A 31 -10.25 -6.32 2.26
C LEU A 31 -10.79 -5.13 1.46
N ARG A 32 -10.32 -4.99 0.23
CA ARG A 32 -10.79 -3.88 -0.61
C ARG A 32 -12.29 -3.93 -0.83
N LEU A 33 -12.82 -5.14 -1.08
CA LEU A 33 -14.26 -5.28 -1.27
C LEU A 33 -15.03 -4.90 0.00
N ILE A 34 -14.53 -5.28 1.16
CA ILE A 34 -15.18 -4.95 2.42
C ILE A 34 -15.20 -3.44 2.63
N PHE A 35 -14.06 -2.77 2.40
CA PHE A 35 -13.99 -1.33 2.58
C PHE A 35 -14.84 -0.60 1.54
N ASP A 36 -14.91 -1.11 0.31
CA ASP A 36 -15.78 -0.53 -0.71
C ASP A 36 -17.25 -0.59 -0.26
N GLU A 37 -17.67 -1.71 0.31
CA GLU A 37 -19.04 -1.85 0.79
C GLU A 37 -19.33 -0.91 1.93
N LEU A 38 -18.34 -0.65 2.78
CA LEU A 38 -18.49 0.24 3.91
C LEU A 38 -18.34 1.72 3.53
N GLY A 39 -17.98 1.99 2.27
CA GLY A 39 -17.76 3.37 1.84
C GLY A 39 -16.52 3.99 2.44
N VAL A 40 -15.54 3.18 2.82
CA VAL A 40 -14.30 3.64 3.41
C VAL A 40 -13.20 3.59 2.36
N ARG A 41 -12.42 4.67 2.24
CA ARG A 41 -11.28 4.69 1.31
C ARG A 41 -10.18 3.79 1.84
N TYR A 42 -9.55 3.04 0.93
CA TYR A 42 -8.54 2.05 1.29
C TYR A 42 -7.40 2.08 0.30
N TYR A 43 -6.17 2.20 0.80
CA TYR A 43 -4.98 2.18 -0.04
C TYR A 43 -4.05 1.05 0.38
N ASP A 44 -3.73 0.16 -0.56
CA ASP A 44 -2.87 -0.99 -0.33
C ASP A 44 -1.47 -0.64 -0.81
N PHE A 45 -0.56 -0.36 0.13
CA PHE A 45 0.80 0.05 -0.23
C PHE A 45 1.67 -1.11 -0.70
N ASN A 46 1.15 -2.35 -0.66
CA ASN A 46 1.80 -3.44 -1.39
C ASN A 46 1.74 -3.22 -2.89
N LEU A 47 0.83 -2.38 -3.35
CA LEU A 47 0.70 -2.02 -4.76
C LEU A 47 1.43 -0.73 -5.10
N CYS A 48 2.18 -0.14 -4.17
CA CYS A 48 2.88 1.11 -4.43
C CYS A 48 3.92 0.93 -5.53
N LEU A 49 3.98 1.90 -6.44
CA LEU A 49 4.94 1.86 -7.53
C LEU A 49 6.37 1.82 -6.98
N GLN A 50 7.22 0.99 -7.57
CA GLN A 50 8.61 0.91 -7.14
C GLN A 50 9.33 2.26 -7.31
N GLU A 51 8.97 3.02 -8.32
CA GLU A 51 9.58 4.33 -8.52
C GLU A 51 9.16 5.34 -7.46
N VAL A 52 8.05 5.08 -6.76
CA VAL A 52 7.58 5.95 -5.68
C VAL A 52 8.14 5.49 -4.34
N LEU A 53 8.12 4.19 -4.09
CA LEU A 53 8.61 3.62 -2.83
C LEU A 53 9.30 2.30 -3.14
N GLU A 54 10.60 2.37 -3.39
CA GLU A 54 11.37 1.17 -3.66
C GLU A 54 11.52 0.35 -2.38
N THR A 55 11.25 -0.95 -2.47
CA THR A 55 11.41 -1.85 -1.33
C THR A 55 12.26 -3.05 -1.73
N LYS A 56 13.09 -3.49 -0.78
CA LYS A 56 13.89 -4.71 -0.90
C LYS A 56 13.73 -5.49 0.39
N ASP A 57 13.95 -6.80 0.32
CA ASP A 57 13.83 -7.62 1.54
C ASP A 57 14.71 -7.08 2.67
N THR A 58 15.88 -6.54 2.33
CA THR A 58 16.82 -6.03 3.31
C THR A 58 16.34 -4.75 3.99
N ASP A 59 15.30 -4.12 3.49
CA ASP A 59 14.70 -2.94 4.11
C ASP A 59 13.83 -3.31 5.32
N PHE A 60 13.61 -4.60 5.55
CA PHE A 60 12.77 -5.09 6.63
C PHE A 60 13.64 -5.81 7.66
N ILE A 61 13.21 -5.78 8.92
CA ILE A 61 13.99 -6.40 9.99
C ILE A 61 13.67 -7.87 10.17
N ASP A 62 12.59 -8.36 9.53
CA ASP A 62 12.23 -9.78 9.60
C ASP A 62 11.44 -10.15 8.34
N LYS A 63 11.04 -11.42 8.29
CA LYS A 63 10.30 -11.93 7.13
C LYS A 63 8.82 -11.62 7.20
N GLU A 64 8.36 -11.05 8.30
CA GLU A 64 6.93 -10.79 8.51
C GLU A 64 6.53 -9.39 8.07
N GLY A 65 7.48 -8.59 7.63
CA GLY A 65 7.16 -7.28 7.08
C GLY A 65 7.33 -6.13 8.04
N HIS A 66 8.07 -6.33 9.12
CA HIS A 66 8.39 -5.22 10.01
C HIS A 66 9.49 -4.36 9.38
N MET A 67 9.18 -3.12 9.11
CA MET A 67 10.11 -2.23 8.40
C MET A 67 11.30 -1.86 9.25
N GLY A 68 12.47 -1.77 8.60
CA GLY A 68 13.60 -1.10 9.19
C GLY A 68 13.35 0.40 9.23
N GLY A 69 14.17 1.12 10.01
CA GLY A 69 13.92 2.54 10.22
C GLY A 69 14.01 3.38 8.94
N GLU A 70 14.92 3.02 8.06
CA GLU A 70 15.09 3.80 6.83
C GLU A 70 13.87 3.67 5.92
N LEU A 71 13.35 2.44 5.75
CA LEU A 71 12.14 2.26 4.96
C LEU A 71 10.94 2.89 5.63
N ALA A 72 10.84 2.78 6.96
CA ALA A 72 9.73 3.40 7.67
C ALA A 72 9.71 4.90 7.43
N TYR A 73 10.88 5.54 7.40
CA TYR A 73 10.97 6.96 7.12
C TYR A 73 10.46 7.29 5.72
N ARG A 74 10.91 6.52 4.72
CA ARG A 74 10.48 6.77 3.34
C ARG A 74 8.99 6.48 3.16
N TYR A 75 8.51 5.41 3.78
CA TYR A 75 7.09 5.06 3.71
C TYR A 75 6.24 6.16 4.33
N SER A 76 6.66 6.67 5.49
CA SER A 76 5.90 7.73 6.16
C SER A 76 5.78 8.97 5.28
N ALA A 77 6.82 9.31 4.53
CA ALA A 77 6.78 10.47 3.65
C ALA A 77 5.78 10.26 2.51
N VAL A 78 5.80 9.08 1.89
CA VAL A 78 4.86 8.78 0.81
C VAL A 78 3.43 8.72 1.35
N LEU A 79 3.25 8.07 2.49
CA LEU A 79 1.92 7.99 3.11
C LEU A 79 1.36 9.37 3.38
N ALA A 80 2.17 10.27 3.92
CA ALA A 80 1.72 11.63 4.20
C ALA A 80 1.29 12.33 2.91
N GLU A 81 2.04 12.14 1.84
CA GLU A 81 1.71 12.76 0.56
C GLU A 81 0.39 12.22 0.01
N VAL A 82 0.19 10.91 0.07
CA VAL A 82 -1.04 10.29 -0.41
C VAL A 82 -2.23 10.80 0.40
N LEU A 83 -2.09 10.85 1.71
CA LEU A 83 -3.19 11.30 2.56
C LEU A 83 -3.51 12.78 2.35
N GLU A 84 -2.48 13.60 2.10
CA GLU A 84 -2.72 15.01 1.82
C GLU A 84 -3.48 15.20 0.51
N GLU A 85 -3.10 14.47 -0.54
CA GLU A 85 -3.80 14.59 -1.81
C GLU A 85 -5.19 13.99 -1.74
N ASP A 86 -5.37 12.94 -0.93
CA ASP A 86 -6.70 12.39 -0.70
C ASP A 86 -7.61 13.42 -0.04
N GLU A 87 -7.10 14.11 0.95
CA GLU A 87 -7.88 15.13 1.65
C GLU A 87 -8.26 16.28 0.72
N LYS A 88 -7.33 16.68 -0.14
CA LYS A 88 -7.58 17.76 -1.10
C LYS A 88 -8.39 17.31 -2.30
N LYS A 89 -8.66 16.01 -2.41
CA LYS A 89 -9.38 15.40 -3.54
C LYS A 89 -8.65 15.62 -4.86
N THR A 90 -7.32 15.63 -4.80
CA THR A 90 -6.46 15.76 -5.97
C THR A 90 -5.71 14.47 -6.27
N LEU A 91 -5.97 13.40 -5.51
CA LEU A 91 -5.23 12.16 -5.64
C LEU A 91 -5.59 11.44 -6.92
N ASP A 92 -4.57 11.16 -7.74
CA ASP A 92 -4.67 10.22 -8.86
C ASP A 92 -3.93 8.97 -8.42
N THR A 93 -4.67 7.90 -8.16
CA THR A 93 -4.06 6.68 -7.59
C THR A 93 -3.03 6.08 -8.53
N SER A 94 -3.14 6.32 -9.85
CA SER A 94 -2.17 5.77 -10.80
C SER A 94 -0.79 6.41 -10.66
N ASP A 95 -0.69 7.58 -10.01
CA ASP A 95 0.60 8.19 -9.74
C ASP A 95 1.37 7.48 -8.65
N TYR A 96 0.69 6.65 -7.84
CA TYR A 96 1.30 6.03 -6.67
C TYR A 96 1.19 4.52 -6.66
N PHE A 97 0.21 3.93 -7.34
CA PHE A 97 -0.12 2.51 -7.20
C PHE A 97 -0.32 1.82 -8.54
N TYR A 98 0.10 0.55 -8.60
CA TYR A 98 -0.37 -0.33 -9.67
C TYR A 98 -1.86 -0.62 -9.43
N ASP A 99 -2.62 -0.79 -10.50
CA ASP A 99 -4.06 -1.04 -10.32
C ASP A 99 -4.37 -2.51 -10.04
N THR A 100 -3.42 -3.43 -10.32
CA THR A 100 -3.62 -4.85 -10.02
C THR A 100 -2.34 -5.46 -9.48
N TYR A 101 -2.48 -6.56 -8.73
CA TYR A 101 -1.32 -7.31 -8.27
C TYR A 101 -0.56 -7.91 -9.44
N GLU A 102 -1.25 -8.30 -10.50
CA GLU A 102 -0.58 -8.84 -11.66
C GLU A 102 0.41 -7.84 -12.24
N LYS A 103 0.00 -6.59 -12.40
CA LYS A 103 0.89 -5.57 -12.91
C LYS A 103 2.06 -5.31 -11.96
N MET A 104 1.80 -5.37 -10.67
CA MET A 104 2.87 -5.21 -9.68
C MET A 104 3.90 -6.31 -9.81
N TYR A 105 3.45 -7.57 -9.93
CA TYR A 105 4.38 -8.68 -10.09
C TYR A 105 5.19 -8.55 -11.37
N GLN A 106 4.57 -8.13 -12.46
CA GLN A 106 5.28 -7.96 -13.72
C GLN A 106 6.39 -6.92 -13.59
N SER A 107 6.15 -5.86 -12.84
CA SER A 107 7.11 -4.78 -12.70
C SER A 107 8.35 -5.20 -11.92
N ILE A 108 8.24 -6.19 -11.05
CA ILE A 108 9.37 -6.65 -10.25
C ILE A 108 10.01 -7.92 -10.83
N GLY A 109 9.74 -8.20 -12.09
CA GLY A 109 10.41 -9.30 -12.79
C GLY A 109 9.76 -10.66 -12.60
N GLU A 110 8.51 -10.67 -12.23
CA GLU A 110 7.74 -11.92 -12.05
C GLU A 110 6.72 -12.13 -13.18
#